data_c0ca963a967ba9e02ccc8a6faf64ad3e
#
_entry.id   c0ca963a967ba9e02ccc8a6faf64ad3e
#
_cell.length_a   1.000
_cell.length_b   1.000
_cell.length_c   1.000
_cell.angle_alpha   90.00
_cell.angle_beta   90.00
_cell.angle_gamma   90.00
#
_symmetry.space_group_name_H-M   'P 1'
#
loop_
_entity.id
_entity.type
_entity.pdbx_description
1 polymer ?
#
loop_
_entity_poly.entity_id
_entity_poly.type
_entity_poly.pdbx_seq_one_letter_code
_entity_poly.pdbx_strand_id
1 'polypeptide(L)'
;NKLMLDKIINLLKGNTSFFCAVGAGHLGGEDGLIQLLRAKGYRVRPVLWSVAEKAPVAKQKLRKPTEYIFSDPNSGLVAKFPGKPYVKDLEDGTKRIVYRELGQGNTFEIDLQVLDPNISQEELASIYINPPTGANITKKILDDGSVVFYGLSDTYPEGLNFVQIQFGAAHFVVIKSYGGNKFMHSNRPFSFFEKVWFE
;
A
#
# COMPACT_ATOMS: atom_id res chain seq x y z
N ASN A 1 7.81 18.02 16.54
CA ASN A 1 7.09 17.93 17.84
C ASN A 1 6.62 19.30 18.36
N LYS A 2 7.35 20.41 18.10
CA LYS A 2 7.00 21.76 18.64
C LYS A 2 5.58 22.20 18.24
N LEU A 3 5.20 22.07 16.97
CA LEU A 3 3.84 22.42 16.50
C LEU A 3 2.73 21.57 17.16
N MET A 4 3.01 20.28 17.40
CA MET A 4 2.07 19.41 18.14
C MET A 4 1.96 19.83 19.60
N LEU A 5 3.09 20.17 20.22
CA LEU A 5 3.12 20.66 21.60
C LEU A 5 2.23 21.89 21.77
N ASP A 6 2.36 22.88 20.88
CA ASP A 6 1.59 24.13 20.97
C ASP A 6 0.08 23.87 20.85
N LYS A 7 -0.31 22.98 19.93
CA LYS A 7 -1.72 22.56 19.80
C LYS A 7 -2.24 21.85 21.04
N ILE A 8 -1.45 20.93 21.61
CA ILE A 8 -1.79 20.21 22.84
C ILE A 8 -1.94 21.18 24.02
N ILE A 9 -1.00 22.11 24.18
CA ILE A 9 -1.06 23.13 25.24
C ILE A 9 -2.31 24.01 25.10
N ASN A 10 -2.66 24.43 23.90
CA ASN A 10 -3.85 25.22 23.65
C ASN A 10 -5.14 24.46 24.02
N LEU A 11 -5.21 23.17 23.72
CA LEU A 11 -6.32 22.32 24.13
C LEU A 11 -6.38 22.14 25.67
N LEU A 12 -5.24 21.99 26.33
CA LEU A 12 -5.18 21.83 27.79
C LEU A 12 -5.63 23.08 28.56
N LYS A 13 -5.52 24.29 27.96
CA LYS A 13 -6.02 25.54 28.55
C LYS A 13 -7.54 25.63 28.58
N GLY A 14 -8.23 24.84 27.77
CA GLY A 14 -9.67 24.89 27.56
C GLY A 14 -10.54 24.15 28.59
N ASN A 15 -10.01 23.69 29.69
CA ASN A 15 -10.76 22.97 30.76
C ASN A 15 -11.57 21.75 30.28
N THR A 16 -11.21 21.18 29.13
CA THR A 16 -11.85 20.01 28.49
C THR A 16 -10.89 18.81 28.50
N SER A 17 -11.44 17.63 28.70
CA SER A 17 -10.68 16.40 28.48
C SER A 17 -10.65 16.08 26.98
N PHE A 18 -9.50 15.69 26.48
CA PHE A 18 -9.34 15.25 25.07
C PHE A 18 -8.44 14.01 25.00
N PHE A 19 -8.61 13.25 23.95
CA PHE A 19 -7.74 12.13 23.60
C PHE A 19 -6.81 12.55 22.47
N CYS A 20 -5.50 12.29 22.65
CA CYS A 20 -4.49 12.58 21.65
C CYS A 20 -3.72 11.30 21.29
N ALA A 21 -3.84 10.86 20.04
CA ALA A 21 -3.08 9.73 19.52
C ALA A 21 -1.93 10.25 18.63
N VAL A 22 -0.72 9.80 18.95
CA VAL A 22 0.49 10.12 18.17
C VAL A 22 1.33 8.86 17.97
N GLY A 23 2.12 8.82 16.91
CA GLY A 23 3.06 7.72 16.71
C GLY A 23 4.12 7.66 17.81
N ALA A 24 4.55 6.45 18.18
CA ALA A 24 5.51 6.22 19.28
C ALA A 24 6.81 7.02 19.12
N GLY A 25 7.29 7.24 17.89
CA GLY A 25 8.46 8.04 17.60
C GLY A 25 8.36 9.53 18.01
N HIS A 26 7.16 10.03 18.26
CA HIS A 26 6.93 11.41 18.75
C HIS A 26 6.93 11.52 20.28
N LEU A 27 6.90 10.40 21.00
CA LEU A 27 6.74 10.39 22.45
C LEU A 27 8.06 10.51 23.22
N GLY A 28 9.08 9.76 22.79
CA GLY A 28 10.34 9.61 23.51
C GLY A 28 11.45 10.56 23.04
N GLY A 29 12.58 10.59 23.80
CA GLY A 29 13.74 11.43 23.52
C GLY A 29 13.62 12.84 24.06
N GLU A 30 14.72 13.61 23.96
CA GLU A 30 14.82 14.98 24.47
C GLU A 30 13.81 15.93 23.78
N ASP A 31 13.59 15.75 22.48
CA ASP A 31 12.61 16.48 21.68
C ASP A 31 11.24 15.79 21.62
N GLY A 32 11.02 14.74 22.40
CA GLY A 32 9.76 14.01 22.48
C GLY A 32 8.67 14.77 23.23
N LEU A 33 7.41 14.56 22.85
CA LEU A 33 6.26 15.24 23.45
C LEU A 33 6.19 15.08 24.98
N ILE A 34 6.62 13.93 25.51
CA ILE A 34 6.63 13.69 26.97
C ILE A 34 7.58 14.68 27.67
N GLN A 35 8.82 14.82 27.18
CA GLN A 35 9.81 15.72 27.76
C GLN A 35 9.43 17.19 27.53
N LEU A 36 8.94 17.53 26.35
CA LEU A 36 8.51 18.89 26.04
C LEU A 36 7.34 19.35 26.91
N LEU A 37 6.35 18.48 27.17
CA LEU A 37 5.24 18.78 28.09
C LEU A 37 5.71 18.92 29.53
N ARG A 38 6.62 18.06 30.00
CA ARG A 38 7.23 18.16 31.33
C ARG A 38 8.00 19.44 31.49
N ALA A 39 8.78 19.85 30.50
CA ALA A 39 9.51 21.12 30.48
C ALA A 39 8.59 22.36 30.57
N LYS A 40 7.33 22.22 30.11
CA LYS A 40 6.29 23.24 30.25
C LYS A 40 5.49 23.13 31.56
N GLY A 41 5.91 22.28 32.49
CA GLY A 41 5.30 22.13 33.82
C GLY A 41 4.11 21.17 33.88
N TYR A 42 3.79 20.48 32.79
CA TYR A 42 2.70 19.50 32.79
C TYR A 42 3.15 18.17 33.43
N ARG A 43 2.26 17.58 34.24
CA ARG A 43 2.49 16.27 34.83
C ARG A 43 2.12 15.17 33.85
N VAL A 44 3.12 14.52 33.25
CA VAL A 44 2.93 13.40 32.33
C VAL A 44 3.40 12.12 33.00
N ARG A 45 2.50 11.15 33.16
CA ARG A 45 2.77 9.84 33.75
C ARG A 45 2.20 8.72 32.88
N PRO A 46 2.85 7.55 32.84
CA PRO A 46 2.30 6.40 32.13
C PRO A 46 1.06 5.90 32.89
N VAL A 47 0.05 5.46 32.14
CA VAL A 47 -1.02 4.63 32.67
C VAL A 47 -0.52 3.19 32.60
N LEU A 48 -0.15 2.64 33.74
CA LEU A 48 0.21 1.23 33.82
C LEU A 48 -1.10 0.44 33.99
N TRP A 49 -1.41 -0.37 33.01
CA TRP A 49 -2.46 -1.38 33.17
C TRP A 49 -1.95 -2.37 34.22
N SER A 50 -2.55 -2.37 35.39
CA SER A 50 -2.28 -3.42 36.37
C SER A 50 -2.58 -4.76 35.72
N VAL A 51 -1.61 -5.67 35.71
CA VAL A 51 -1.74 -7.03 35.18
C VAL A 51 -2.69 -7.90 36.05
N ALA A 52 -3.35 -7.28 37.01
CA ALA A 52 -4.28 -7.89 37.93
C ALA A 52 -5.70 -7.90 37.36
N GLU A 53 -5.89 -8.50 36.31
CA GLU A 53 -7.06 -9.17 35.78
C GLU A 53 -6.80 -9.43 34.31
N LYS A 54 -6.17 -10.56 34.06
CA LYS A 54 -6.28 -11.15 32.73
C LYS A 54 -7.76 -11.44 32.52
N ALA A 55 -8.53 -10.44 32.12
CA ALA A 55 -9.73 -10.75 31.36
C ALA A 55 -9.29 -11.82 30.35
N PRO A 56 -10.01 -12.97 30.25
CA PRO A 56 -9.64 -13.96 29.28
C PRO A 56 -9.59 -13.21 27.94
N VAL A 57 -8.35 -13.03 27.44
CA VAL A 57 -8.17 -12.55 26.09
C VAL A 57 -8.86 -13.61 25.26
N ALA A 58 -10.12 -13.34 24.92
CA ALA A 58 -10.81 -14.16 23.95
C ALA A 58 -9.78 -14.23 22.82
N LYS A 59 -9.20 -15.41 22.62
CA LYS A 59 -8.31 -15.65 21.48
C LYS A 59 -9.15 -15.29 20.29
N GLN A 60 -9.12 -14.01 19.90
CA GLN A 60 -9.62 -13.62 18.60
C GLN A 60 -8.82 -14.52 17.66
N LYS A 61 -9.47 -15.59 17.19
CA LYS A 61 -8.98 -16.31 16.03
C LYS A 61 -8.72 -15.19 15.04
N LEU A 62 -7.44 -14.90 14.81
CA LEU A 62 -7.03 -14.03 13.71
C LEU A 62 -7.77 -14.60 12.51
N ARG A 63 -8.88 -13.97 12.15
CA ARG A 63 -9.59 -14.33 10.93
C ARG A 63 -8.53 -14.17 9.87
N LYS A 64 -8.19 -15.27 9.19
CA LYS A 64 -7.35 -15.18 7.99
C LYS A 64 -7.98 -14.06 7.17
N PRO A 65 -7.22 -13.05 6.76
CA PRO A 65 -7.78 -11.97 5.96
C PRO A 65 -8.51 -12.64 4.80
N THR A 66 -9.80 -12.40 4.72
CA THR A 66 -10.63 -12.95 3.64
C THR A 66 -10.17 -12.22 2.39
N GLU A 67 -9.55 -12.91 1.44
CA GLU A 67 -9.18 -12.31 0.17
C GLU A 67 -10.42 -11.67 -0.46
N TYR A 68 -10.26 -10.45 -0.92
CA TYR A 68 -11.31 -9.75 -1.65
C TYR A 68 -11.11 -10.01 -3.14
N ILE A 69 -12.14 -10.51 -3.79
CA ILE A 69 -12.15 -10.72 -5.25
C ILE A 69 -12.75 -9.46 -5.88
N PHE A 70 -11.93 -8.77 -6.65
CA PHE A 70 -12.36 -7.71 -7.56
C PHE A 70 -12.60 -8.34 -8.93
N SER A 71 -13.69 -7.96 -9.58
CA SER A 71 -14.01 -8.36 -10.97
C SER A 71 -14.55 -7.15 -11.71
N ASP A 72 -14.09 -6.97 -12.94
CA ASP A 72 -14.60 -5.98 -13.89
C ASP A 72 -15.17 -6.68 -15.12
N PRO A 73 -16.50 -6.84 -15.20
CA PRO A 73 -17.14 -7.60 -16.27
C PRO A 73 -16.90 -7.04 -17.69
N ASN A 74 -16.61 -5.73 -17.80
CA ASN A 74 -16.40 -5.09 -19.09
C ASN A 74 -15.05 -5.46 -19.73
N SER A 75 -14.05 -5.70 -18.91
CA SER A 75 -12.71 -6.06 -19.37
C SER A 75 -12.37 -7.54 -19.19
N GLY A 76 -13.16 -8.28 -18.39
CA GLY A 76 -12.84 -9.62 -17.94
C GLY A 76 -11.73 -9.68 -16.88
N LEU A 77 -11.31 -8.54 -16.33
CA LEU A 77 -10.28 -8.51 -15.28
C LEU A 77 -10.80 -9.09 -13.98
N VAL A 78 -10.06 -10.04 -13.42
CA VAL A 78 -10.24 -10.56 -12.06
C VAL A 78 -8.96 -10.40 -11.27
N ALA A 79 -9.08 -9.97 -10.00
CA ALA A 79 -7.93 -9.81 -9.11
C ALA A 79 -8.30 -10.16 -7.67
N LYS A 80 -7.40 -10.88 -6.97
CA LYS A 80 -7.55 -11.22 -5.55
C LYS A 80 -6.65 -10.33 -4.69
N PHE A 81 -7.26 -9.46 -3.90
CA PHE A 81 -6.56 -8.56 -2.98
C PHE A 81 -6.58 -9.10 -1.54
N PRO A 82 -5.59 -8.76 -0.70
CA PRO A 82 -5.59 -9.12 0.73
C PRO A 82 -6.75 -8.50 1.54
N GLY A 83 -7.51 -7.58 0.95
CA GLY A 83 -8.67 -6.91 1.52
C GLY A 83 -9.35 -6.04 0.48
N LYS A 84 -10.44 -5.34 0.83
CA LYS A 84 -11.23 -4.53 -0.11
C LYS A 84 -10.39 -3.38 -0.68
N PRO A 85 -10.14 -3.33 -1.99
CA PRO A 85 -9.43 -2.23 -2.62
C PRO A 85 -10.32 -0.98 -2.74
N TYR A 86 -9.68 0.14 -2.93
CA TYR A 86 -10.28 1.39 -3.39
C TYR A 86 -10.24 1.41 -4.93
N VAL A 87 -11.31 1.85 -5.56
CA VAL A 87 -11.41 1.96 -7.02
C VAL A 87 -11.66 3.41 -7.40
N LYS A 88 -10.92 3.90 -8.39
CA LYS A 88 -11.05 5.26 -8.92
C LYS A 88 -10.91 5.24 -10.44
N ASP A 89 -11.82 5.92 -11.12
CA ASP A 89 -11.65 6.25 -12.54
C ASP A 89 -10.85 7.55 -12.65
N LEU A 90 -9.83 7.55 -13.49
CA LEU A 90 -8.97 8.70 -13.77
C LEU A 90 -9.45 9.45 -15.01
N GLU A 91 -9.00 10.68 -15.18
CA GLU A 91 -9.42 11.55 -16.29
C GLU A 91 -9.00 11.03 -17.67
N ASP A 92 -7.94 10.25 -17.73
CA ASP A 92 -7.43 9.58 -18.94
C ASP A 92 -8.17 8.28 -19.32
N GLY A 93 -9.22 7.93 -18.57
CA GLY A 93 -9.98 6.70 -18.75
C GLY A 93 -9.39 5.47 -18.05
N THR A 94 -8.26 5.60 -17.38
CA THR A 94 -7.68 4.52 -16.57
C THR A 94 -8.56 4.22 -15.36
N LYS A 95 -8.91 2.94 -15.14
CA LYS A 95 -9.50 2.50 -13.88
C LYS A 95 -8.41 2.01 -12.95
N ARG A 96 -8.20 2.74 -11.86
CA ARG A 96 -7.17 2.43 -10.84
C ARG A 96 -7.78 1.70 -9.66
N ILE A 97 -7.24 0.54 -9.32
CA ILE A 97 -7.66 -0.32 -8.21
C ILE A 97 -6.49 -0.42 -7.24
N VAL A 98 -6.65 0.06 -6.00
CA VAL A 98 -5.55 0.15 -5.02
C VAL A 98 -5.94 -0.48 -3.70
N TYR A 99 -5.08 -1.34 -3.18
CA TYR A 99 -5.12 -1.82 -1.81
C TYR A 99 -3.84 -1.42 -1.07
N ARG A 100 -4.00 -0.76 0.08
CA ARG A 100 -2.89 -0.40 0.98
C ARG A 100 -3.01 -1.15 2.29
N GLU A 101 -1.92 -1.77 2.70
CA GLU A 101 -1.84 -2.41 4.02
C GLU A 101 -1.65 -1.34 5.11
N LEU A 102 -2.66 -1.19 5.95
CA LEU A 102 -2.59 -0.29 7.09
C LEU A 102 -1.47 -0.73 8.05
N GLY A 103 -0.63 0.20 8.44
CA GLY A 103 0.48 -0.01 9.37
C GLY A 103 1.78 -0.55 8.76
N GLN A 104 1.76 -1.09 7.55
CA GLN A 104 2.96 -1.58 6.86
C GLN A 104 3.36 -0.70 5.66
N GLY A 105 2.43 0.08 5.13
CA GLY A 105 2.66 0.96 3.99
C GLY A 105 2.84 0.23 2.65
N ASN A 106 2.64 -1.11 2.61
CA ASN A 106 2.72 -1.85 1.35
C ASN A 106 1.49 -1.57 0.51
N THR A 107 1.69 -1.42 -0.78
CA THR A 107 0.64 -1.09 -1.74
C THR A 107 0.63 -2.09 -2.89
N PHE A 108 -0.57 -2.49 -3.28
CA PHE A 108 -0.88 -3.27 -4.47
C PHE A 108 -1.81 -2.42 -5.33
N GLU A 109 -1.39 -2.12 -6.53
CA GLU A 109 -2.09 -1.24 -7.46
C GLU A 109 -2.25 -1.91 -8.81
N ILE A 110 -3.42 -1.75 -9.42
CA ILE A 110 -3.72 -2.18 -10.78
C ILE A 110 -4.29 -1.00 -11.52
N ASP A 111 -3.68 -0.64 -12.63
CA ASP A 111 -4.20 0.32 -13.61
C ASP A 111 -4.74 -0.47 -14.81
N LEU A 112 -6.06 -0.51 -14.95
CA LEU A 112 -6.76 -1.13 -16.08
C LEU A 112 -7.00 -0.08 -17.16
N GLN A 113 -6.57 -0.38 -18.38
CA GLN A 113 -6.65 0.52 -19.54
C GLN A 113 -7.14 -0.21 -20.79
N VAL A 114 -7.68 0.55 -21.72
CA VAL A 114 -8.03 0.06 -23.06
C VAL A 114 -6.76 -0.11 -23.88
N LEU A 115 -6.65 -1.23 -24.58
CA LEU A 115 -5.52 -1.52 -25.46
C LEU A 115 -5.68 -0.74 -26.77
N ASP A 116 -4.66 0.08 -27.10
CA ASP A 116 -4.56 0.68 -28.44
C ASP A 116 -3.94 -0.37 -29.39
N PRO A 117 -4.66 -0.81 -30.44
CA PRO A 117 -4.14 -1.82 -31.37
C PRO A 117 -2.93 -1.35 -32.21
N ASN A 118 -2.64 -0.05 -32.21
CA ASN A 118 -1.51 0.51 -32.94
C ASN A 118 -0.22 0.51 -32.11
N ILE A 119 -0.27 0.21 -30.82
CA ILE A 119 0.90 0.18 -29.93
C ILE A 119 1.25 -1.28 -29.65
N SER A 120 2.50 -1.67 -29.88
CA SER A 120 2.96 -3.02 -29.59
C SER A 120 3.03 -3.29 -28.08
N GLN A 121 2.96 -4.56 -27.68
CA GLN A 121 3.07 -4.95 -26.28
C GLN A 121 4.45 -4.59 -25.70
N GLU A 122 5.50 -4.69 -26.49
CA GLU A 122 6.86 -4.30 -26.13
C GLU A 122 6.99 -2.79 -25.89
N GLU A 123 6.34 -2.00 -26.72
CA GLU A 123 6.30 -0.55 -26.56
C GLU A 123 5.55 -0.14 -25.30
N LEU A 124 4.37 -0.75 -25.05
CA LEU A 124 3.65 -0.55 -23.79
C LEU A 124 4.50 -0.94 -22.58
N ALA A 125 5.23 -2.06 -22.64
CA ALA A 125 6.12 -2.45 -21.57
C ALA A 125 7.20 -1.39 -21.31
N SER A 126 7.76 -0.80 -22.36
CA SER A 126 8.78 0.25 -22.24
C SER A 126 8.23 1.58 -21.71
N ILE A 127 6.93 1.86 -21.93
CA ILE A 127 6.26 3.05 -21.40
C ILE A 127 6.06 2.94 -19.89
N TYR A 128 5.60 1.76 -19.42
CA TYR A 128 5.16 1.60 -18.02
C TYR A 128 6.23 1.01 -17.09
N ILE A 129 7.26 0.36 -17.63
CA ILE A 129 8.38 -0.15 -16.84
C ILE A 129 9.61 0.70 -17.16
N ASN A 130 10.03 1.50 -16.16
CA ASN A 130 11.24 2.31 -16.25
C ASN A 130 12.34 1.67 -15.38
N PRO A 131 13.12 0.72 -15.91
CA PRO A 131 14.08 -0.02 -15.11
C PRO A 131 15.23 0.89 -14.65
N PRO A 132 15.65 0.79 -13.37
CA PRO A 132 16.86 1.46 -12.91
C PRO A 132 18.10 0.90 -13.66
N THR A 133 19.19 1.66 -13.64
CA THR A 133 20.44 1.29 -14.31
C THR A 133 20.88 -0.14 -13.93
N GLY A 134 21.08 -0.98 -14.94
CA GLY A 134 21.47 -2.39 -14.77
C GLY A 134 20.32 -3.38 -14.59
N ALA A 135 19.07 -2.91 -14.53
CA ALA A 135 17.89 -3.78 -14.57
C ALA A 135 17.31 -3.83 -15.99
N ASN A 136 16.56 -4.90 -16.28
CA ASN A 136 15.95 -5.13 -17.60
C ASN A 136 14.47 -5.45 -17.46
N ILE A 137 13.72 -5.20 -18.53
CA ILE A 137 12.35 -5.69 -18.69
C ILE A 137 12.46 -7.16 -19.14
N THR A 138 11.73 -8.03 -18.45
CA THR A 138 11.67 -9.47 -18.77
C THR A 138 10.33 -9.78 -19.41
N LYS A 139 10.38 -10.43 -20.59
CA LYS A 139 9.20 -10.99 -21.27
C LYS A 139 9.07 -12.47 -20.87
N LYS A 140 7.87 -12.90 -20.52
CA LYS A 140 7.55 -14.30 -20.21
C LYS A 140 6.29 -14.71 -20.95
N ILE A 141 6.27 -15.93 -21.48
CA ILE A 141 5.08 -16.58 -22.02
C ILE A 141 4.57 -17.53 -20.93
N LEU A 142 3.30 -17.41 -20.57
CA LEU A 142 2.65 -18.25 -19.57
C LEU A 142 2.18 -19.56 -20.23
N ASP A 143 1.75 -20.52 -19.40
CA ASP A 143 1.33 -21.86 -19.87
C ASP A 143 0.09 -21.82 -20.78
N ASP A 144 -0.75 -20.79 -20.66
CA ASP A 144 -1.92 -20.53 -21.52
C ASP A 144 -1.57 -19.80 -22.83
N GLY A 145 -0.29 -19.51 -23.06
CA GLY A 145 0.22 -18.77 -24.21
C GLY A 145 0.14 -17.26 -24.09
N SER A 146 -0.42 -16.72 -23.02
CA SER A 146 -0.43 -15.26 -22.78
C SER A 146 0.95 -14.73 -22.52
N VAL A 147 1.18 -13.46 -22.89
CA VAL A 147 2.47 -12.79 -22.73
C VAL A 147 2.38 -11.79 -21.57
N VAL A 148 3.37 -11.82 -20.71
CA VAL A 148 3.52 -10.84 -19.64
C VAL A 148 4.90 -10.21 -19.68
N PHE A 149 4.98 -8.92 -19.33
CA PHE A 149 6.23 -8.21 -19.13
C PHE A 149 6.33 -7.83 -17.66
N TYR A 150 7.50 -7.99 -17.09
CA TYR A 150 7.73 -7.59 -15.70
C TYR A 150 9.15 -7.06 -15.49
N GLY A 151 9.30 -6.26 -14.45
CA GLY A 151 10.58 -5.69 -14.07
C GLY A 151 10.48 -4.82 -12.81
N LEU A 152 11.64 -4.38 -12.36
CA LEU A 152 11.75 -3.27 -11.43
C LEU A 152 11.54 -1.98 -12.20
N SER A 153 10.80 -1.06 -11.61
CA SER A 153 10.60 0.28 -12.14
C SER A 153 10.92 1.30 -11.06
N ASP A 154 11.58 2.38 -11.44
CA ASP A 154 11.82 3.52 -10.56
C ASP A 154 11.01 4.71 -11.09
N THR A 155 9.88 4.96 -10.47
CA THR A 155 8.93 6.00 -10.88
C THR A 155 8.58 6.90 -9.71
N TYR A 156 8.62 8.21 -9.94
CA TYR A 156 8.17 9.20 -8.98
C TYR A 156 6.62 9.27 -9.00
N PRO A 157 5.93 9.39 -7.86
CA PRO A 157 6.47 9.50 -6.48
C PRO A 157 6.65 8.16 -5.75
N GLU A 158 6.32 7.02 -6.35
CA GLU A 158 6.29 5.69 -5.71
C GLU A 158 7.71 5.18 -5.39
N GLY A 159 8.71 5.64 -6.14
CA GLY A 159 10.08 5.14 -6.07
C GLY A 159 10.19 3.73 -6.66
N LEU A 160 11.03 2.89 -6.07
CA LEU A 160 11.28 1.54 -6.56
C LEU A 160 10.06 0.65 -6.33
N ASN A 161 9.54 0.07 -7.41
CA ASN A 161 8.39 -0.84 -7.39
C ASN A 161 8.58 -2.01 -8.36
N PHE A 162 7.91 -3.14 -8.09
CA PHE A 162 7.77 -4.21 -9.06
C PHE A 162 6.56 -3.95 -9.92
N VAL A 163 6.74 -4.04 -11.23
CA VAL A 163 5.69 -3.84 -12.23
C VAL A 163 5.53 -5.10 -13.06
N GLN A 164 4.29 -5.48 -13.33
CA GLN A 164 3.93 -6.49 -14.33
C GLN A 164 2.84 -5.93 -15.23
N ILE A 165 2.93 -6.21 -16.53
CA ILE A 165 1.91 -5.88 -17.52
C ILE A 165 1.33 -7.18 -18.04
N GLN A 166 0.00 -7.27 -18.05
CA GLN A 166 -0.75 -8.38 -18.61
C GLN A 166 -1.76 -7.86 -19.64
N PHE A 167 -2.03 -8.65 -20.66
CA PHE A 167 -2.87 -8.29 -21.77
C PHE A 167 -4.10 -9.20 -21.83
N GLY A 168 -5.28 -8.60 -21.96
CA GLY A 168 -6.52 -9.23 -22.33
C GLY A 168 -6.85 -8.99 -23.81
N ALA A 169 -8.08 -9.28 -24.21
CA ALA A 169 -8.51 -9.14 -25.61
C ALA A 169 -8.56 -7.67 -26.10
N ALA A 170 -9.09 -6.77 -25.27
CA ALA A 170 -9.26 -5.35 -25.61
C ALA A 170 -8.71 -4.41 -24.52
N HIS A 171 -8.12 -4.95 -23.48
CA HIS A 171 -7.60 -4.22 -22.32
C HIS A 171 -6.24 -4.75 -21.93
N PHE A 172 -5.50 -3.95 -21.18
CA PHE A 172 -4.31 -4.39 -20.48
C PHE A 172 -4.30 -3.84 -19.06
N VAL A 173 -3.52 -4.45 -18.21
CA VAL A 173 -3.31 -3.98 -16.85
C VAL A 173 -1.84 -3.75 -16.57
N VAL A 174 -1.58 -2.66 -15.86
CA VAL A 174 -0.29 -2.38 -15.23
C VAL A 174 -0.44 -2.67 -13.74
N ILE A 175 0.21 -3.72 -13.27
CA ILE A 175 0.15 -4.18 -11.89
C ILE A 175 1.41 -3.70 -11.21
N LYS A 176 1.27 -2.96 -10.11
CA LYS A 176 2.38 -2.41 -9.32
C LYS A 176 2.32 -2.91 -7.90
N SER A 177 3.48 -3.25 -7.35
CA SER A 177 3.63 -3.63 -5.95
C SER A 177 4.84 -2.91 -5.36
N TYR A 178 4.62 -2.11 -4.33
CA TYR A 178 5.65 -1.32 -3.68
C TYR A 178 5.43 -1.19 -2.17
N GLY A 179 6.49 -0.91 -1.44
CA GLY A 179 6.44 -0.82 0.01
C GLY A 179 7.82 -0.70 0.64
N GLY A 180 7.88 -0.94 1.94
CA GLY A 180 9.14 -0.90 2.67
C GLY A 180 10.13 -2.00 2.23
N ASN A 181 11.41 -1.82 2.58
CA ASN A 181 12.51 -2.68 2.17
C ASN A 181 12.24 -4.18 2.42
N LYS A 182 11.68 -4.54 3.58
CA LYS A 182 11.32 -5.93 3.92
C LYS A 182 10.28 -6.53 2.96
N PHE A 183 9.33 -5.72 2.50
CA PHE A 183 8.32 -6.14 1.53
C PHE A 183 8.94 -6.35 0.15
N MET A 184 9.77 -5.42 -0.30
CA MET A 184 10.42 -5.48 -1.61
C MET A 184 11.39 -6.66 -1.75
N HIS A 185 11.98 -7.14 -0.63
CA HIS A 185 12.85 -8.35 -0.61
C HIS A 185 12.11 -9.64 -0.28
N SER A 186 10.78 -9.64 -0.28
CA SER A 186 9.95 -10.82 -0.06
C SER A 186 9.33 -11.33 -1.37
N ASN A 187 8.72 -12.52 -1.33
CA ASN A 187 7.93 -13.04 -2.45
C ASN A 187 6.55 -12.40 -2.59
N ARG A 188 6.15 -11.49 -1.68
CA ARG A 188 4.80 -10.94 -1.64
C ARG A 188 4.42 -10.14 -2.88
N PRO A 189 5.29 -9.29 -3.45
CA PRO A 189 5.00 -8.59 -4.70
C PRO A 189 4.64 -9.56 -5.83
N PHE A 190 5.44 -10.60 -6.02
CA PHE A 190 5.25 -11.59 -7.08
C PHE A 190 4.02 -12.47 -6.84
N SER A 191 3.76 -12.87 -5.60
CA SER A 191 2.55 -13.61 -5.24
C SER A 191 1.25 -12.83 -5.51
N PHE A 192 1.32 -11.50 -5.58
CA PHE A 192 0.17 -10.70 -5.99
C PHE A 192 -0.04 -10.75 -7.50
N PHE A 193 1.02 -10.73 -8.30
CA PHE A 193 0.92 -10.83 -9.76
C PHE A 193 0.20 -12.09 -10.22
N GLU A 194 0.44 -13.22 -9.53
CA GLU A 194 -0.22 -14.51 -9.79
C GLU A 194 -1.72 -14.51 -9.45
N LYS A 195 -2.20 -13.48 -8.77
CA LYS A 195 -3.61 -13.31 -8.37
C LYS A 195 -4.40 -12.38 -9.27
N VAL A 196 -3.84 -11.98 -10.38
CA VAL A 196 -4.45 -11.10 -11.38
C VAL A 196 -4.50 -11.82 -12.71
N TRP A 197 -5.66 -11.86 -13.34
CA TRP A 197 -5.83 -12.51 -14.65
C TRP A 197 -7.02 -11.91 -15.41
N PHE A 198 -7.11 -12.18 -16.69
CA PHE A 198 -8.28 -11.96 -17.53
C PHE A 198 -9.03 -13.28 -17.75
N GLU A 199 -10.39 -13.24 -17.69
CA GLU A 199 -11.29 -14.36 -18.04
C GLU A 199 -11.58 -14.38 -19.53
#